data_926a2bf70ddf68ccc7345f1cbbd7f1c2
#
_entry.id   926a2bf70ddf68ccc7345f1cbbd7f1c2
#
_cell.length_a   1.000
_cell.length_b   1.000
_cell.length_c   1.000
_cell.angle_alpha   90.00
_cell.angle_beta   90.00
_cell.angle_gamma   90.00
#
_symmetry.space_group_name_H-M   'P 1'
#
loop_
_entity.id
_entity.type
_entity.pdbx_description
1 polymer ?
#
loop_
_entity_poly.entity_id
_entity_poly.type
_entity_poly.pdbx_seq_one_letter_code
_entity_poly.pdbx_strand_id
1 'polypeptide(L)'
;MVNKLYYGDNLEVLRKYIKDESIDLCYIDPPFNSKRNYNQIYNNLGKEDQAQAQAFVDTWTWDNHANEALEEIQSNYQGKFTSQTIDLIDGLTKVLGKGSLLAYLVSMTLRIVEIHRVLKSTGSFYLHCDPTASHYLKIVLDTIFCSQKGEFQNEIIWHYSGWNARLKDSFSKRHDVILFYSRIFNCHTV
;
A
#
# COMPACT_ATOMS: atom_id res chain seq x y z
N MET A 1 7.44 -18.44 19.96
CA MET A 1 7.59 -17.32 18.97
C MET A 1 7.36 -16.02 19.74
N VAL A 2 8.19 -15.00 19.58
CA VAL A 2 8.02 -13.72 20.30
C VAL A 2 7.41 -12.71 19.33
N ASN A 3 6.28 -12.11 19.74
CA ASN A 3 5.67 -11.02 18.96
C ASN A 3 6.58 -9.78 19.04
N LYS A 4 6.75 -9.10 17.90
CA LYS A 4 7.56 -7.87 17.81
C LYS A 4 6.69 -6.74 17.29
N LEU A 5 6.79 -5.59 17.92
CA LEU A 5 6.20 -4.35 17.45
C LEU A 5 7.35 -3.43 16.99
N TYR A 6 7.21 -2.88 15.79
CA TYR A 6 8.14 -1.89 15.26
C TYR A 6 7.47 -0.52 15.20
N TYR A 7 8.18 0.51 15.59
CA TYR A 7 7.74 1.89 15.50
C TYR A 7 8.65 2.64 14.52
N GLY A 8 8.06 3.34 13.55
CA GLY A 8 8.77 4.11 12.52
C GLY A 8 8.23 3.85 11.11
N ASP A 9 8.94 4.35 10.10
CA ASP A 9 8.58 4.10 8.70
C ASP A 9 8.72 2.60 8.37
N ASN A 10 7.64 2.00 7.88
CA ASN A 10 7.59 0.57 7.60
C ASN A 10 8.52 0.15 6.45
N LEU A 11 8.85 1.04 5.50
CA LEU A 11 9.82 0.75 4.44
C LEU A 11 11.22 0.52 5.03
N GLU A 12 11.62 1.36 5.99
CA GLU A 12 12.89 1.17 6.70
C GLU A 12 12.89 -0.10 7.54
N VAL A 13 11.78 -0.38 8.22
CA VAL A 13 11.62 -1.61 9.01
C VAL A 13 11.76 -2.85 8.12
N LEU A 14 11.05 -2.89 6.99
CA LEU A 14 11.13 -3.99 6.02
C LEU A 14 12.57 -4.20 5.54
N ARG A 15 13.27 -3.11 5.18
CA ARG A 15 14.64 -3.17 4.66
C ARG A 15 15.68 -3.60 5.69
N LYS A 16 15.56 -3.12 6.94
CA LYS A 16 16.60 -3.29 7.97
C LYS A 16 16.40 -4.54 8.83
N TYR A 17 15.15 -4.92 9.11
CA TYR A 17 14.85 -5.89 10.16
C TYR A 17 14.16 -7.15 9.69
N ILE A 18 13.54 -7.13 8.51
CA ILE A 18 12.80 -8.29 8.02
C ILE A 18 13.62 -9.01 6.95
N LYS A 19 13.88 -10.29 7.19
CA LYS A 19 14.67 -11.13 6.28
C LYS A 19 13.86 -11.53 5.06
N ASP A 20 14.55 -11.80 3.97
CA ASP A 20 13.97 -12.36 2.76
C ASP A 20 13.26 -13.67 3.08
N GLU A 21 12.15 -13.92 2.42
CA GLU A 21 11.40 -15.20 2.47
C GLU A 21 11.11 -15.70 3.90
N SER A 22 10.79 -14.78 4.82
CA SER A 22 10.56 -15.11 6.24
C SER A 22 9.11 -14.98 6.69
N ILE A 23 8.23 -14.37 5.89
CA ILE A 23 6.86 -14.03 6.25
C ILE A 23 5.86 -14.92 5.49
N ASP A 24 4.93 -15.52 6.22
CA ASP A 24 3.88 -16.36 5.64
C ASP A 24 2.69 -15.55 5.12
N LEU A 25 2.35 -14.45 5.81
CA LEU A 25 1.24 -13.58 5.45
C LEU A 25 1.58 -12.13 5.77
N CYS A 26 1.30 -11.24 4.83
CA CYS A 26 1.35 -9.80 5.05
C CYS A 26 -0.01 -9.20 4.72
N TYR A 27 -0.61 -8.52 5.67
CA TYR A 27 -1.80 -7.69 5.50
C TYR A 27 -1.42 -6.24 5.78
N ILE A 28 -1.75 -5.36 4.87
CA ILE A 28 -1.53 -3.92 5.05
C ILE A 28 -2.81 -3.13 4.85
N ASP A 29 -2.96 -2.11 5.71
CA ASP A 29 -4.02 -1.11 5.67
C ASP A 29 -3.35 0.27 5.68
N PRO A 30 -2.82 0.71 4.52
CA PRO A 30 -2.08 1.96 4.43
C PRO A 30 -3.02 3.16 4.46
N PRO A 31 -2.52 4.37 4.74
CA PRO A 31 -3.27 5.60 4.53
C PRO A 31 -3.79 5.69 3.08
N PHE A 32 -5.09 6.02 2.90
CA PHE A 32 -5.76 5.94 1.58
C PHE A 32 -5.64 7.22 0.73
N ASN A 33 -4.86 8.20 1.16
CA ASN A 33 -4.83 9.54 0.54
C ASN A 33 -6.19 10.25 0.62
N SER A 34 -6.92 10.05 1.73
CA SER A 34 -8.26 10.62 1.95
C SER A 34 -8.24 12.12 2.22
N LYS A 35 -7.05 12.75 2.28
CA LYS A 35 -6.81 14.16 2.65
C LYS A 35 -7.26 14.49 4.07
N ARG A 36 -7.28 13.52 4.97
CA ARG A 36 -7.61 13.67 6.39
C ARG A 36 -6.36 13.39 7.23
N ASN A 37 -6.16 14.18 8.25
CA ASN A 37 -5.14 13.91 9.26
C ASN A 37 -5.78 13.15 10.41
N TYR A 38 -5.27 11.98 10.72
CA TYR A 38 -5.72 11.17 11.84
C TYR A 38 -4.84 11.47 13.05
N ASN A 39 -5.44 12.10 14.06
CA ASN A 39 -4.82 12.33 15.35
C ASN A 39 -5.41 11.33 16.35
N GLN A 40 -4.57 10.61 17.08
CA GLN A 40 -5.04 9.86 18.25
C GLN A 40 -5.29 10.83 19.38
N ILE A 41 -6.57 11.01 19.73
CA ILE A 41 -6.97 11.80 20.88
C ILE A 41 -6.93 10.85 22.09
N TYR A 42 -5.88 10.99 22.92
CA TYR A 42 -5.88 10.34 24.24
C TYR A 42 -6.69 11.21 25.20
N ASN A 43 -7.90 10.77 25.53
CA ASN A 43 -8.69 11.37 26.60
C ASN A 43 -8.27 10.76 27.94
N ASN A 44 -7.30 11.36 28.62
CA ASN A 44 -7.03 11.09 30.02
C ASN A 44 -7.88 12.02 30.88
N LEU A 45 -8.93 11.45 31.52
CA LEU A 45 -9.74 12.12 32.55
C LEU A 45 -10.34 13.50 32.18
N GLY A 46 -10.81 13.63 30.92
CA GLY A 46 -11.54 14.82 30.51
C GLY A 46 -10.70 16.06 30.25
N LYS A 47 -9.37 15.94 30.15
CA LYS A 47 -8.48 16.98 29.65
C LYS A 47 -7.77 16.49 28.40
N GLU A 48 -7.78 17.30 27.36
CA GLU A 48 -6.93 17.07 26.17
C GLU A 48 -5.48 17.09 26.62
N ASP A 49 -4.79 15.95 26.45
CA ASP A 49 -3.36 15.88 26.68
C ASP A 49 -2.64 16.60 25.53
N GLN A 50 -1.74 17.54 25.84
CA GLN A 50 -0.98 18.31 24.84
C GLN A 50 -0.01 17.43 24.04
N ALA A 51 0.16 16.17 24.41
CA ALA A 51 0.92 15.17 23.68
C ALA A 51 0.03 14.41 22.67
N GLN A 52 -0.69 15.11 21.80
CA GLN A 52 -1.33 14.49 20.65
C GLN A 52 -0.24 13.97 19.70
N ALA A 53 0.07 12.69 19.81
CA ALA A 53 0.91 12.03 18.83
C ALA A 53 0.12 11.93 17.51
N GLN A 54 0.58 12.63 16.48
CA GLN A 54 0.09 12.46 15.13
C GLN A 54 0.31 11.00 14.74
N ALA A 55 -0.77 10.21 14.62
CA ALA A 55 -0.67 8.80 14.34
C ALA A 55 -0.12 8.56 12.93
N PHE A 56 -0.64 9.30 11.94
CA PHE A 56 -0.14 9.34 10.56
C PHE A 56 -0.80 10.48 9.78
N VAL A 57 -0.15 10.88 8.70
CA VAL A 57 -0.66 11.88 7.75
C VAL A 57 -1.26 11.13 6.56
N ASP A 58 -2.56 11.30 6.33
CA ASP A 58 -3.26 10.74 5.17
C ASP A 58 -3.42 11.79 4.05
N THR A 59 -2.38 12.59 3.87
CA THR A 59 -2.30 13.58 2.81
C THR A 59 -0.97 13.43 2.11
N TRP A 60 -1.03 13.07 0.85
CA TRP A 60 0.15 12.90 0.02
C TRP A 60 0.37 14.14 -0.82
N THR A 61 1.59 14.62 -0.84
CA THR A 61 2.03 15.73 -1.69
C THR A 61 3.24 15.27 -2.50
N TRP A 62 3.41 15.87 -3.68
CA TRP A 62 4.62 15.64 -4.45
C TRP A 62 5.75 16.47 -3.84
N ASP A 63 6.65 15.83 -3.13
CA ASP A 63 7.77 16.42 -2.41
C ASP A 63 9.11 15.77 -2.81
N ASN A 64 10.16 16.07 -2.06
CA ASN A 64 11.48 15.47 -2.28
C ASN A 64 11.48 13.95 -2.10
N HIS A 65 10.73 13.43 -1.11
CA HIS A 65 10.62 11.98 -0.88
C HIS A 65 9.94 11.27 -2.05
N ALA A 66 8.92 11.90 -2.65
CA ALA A 66 8.28 11.36 -3.85
C ALA A 66 9.21 11.39 -5.07
N ASN A 67 10.07 12.43 -5.21
CA ASN A 67 11.07 12.46 -6.26
C ASN A 67 12.15 11.39 -6.05
N GLU A 68 12.67 11.23 -4.84
CA GLU A 68 13.65 10.18 -4.49
C GLU A 68 13.08 8.77 -4.74
N ALA A 69 11.81 8.55 -4.36
CA ALA A 69 11.12 7.29 -4.60
C ALA A 69 10.97 6.98 -6.10
N LEU A 70 10.61 7.99 -6.90
CA LEU A 70 10.51 7.85 -8.36
C LEU A 70 11.89 7.54 -8.96
N GLU A 71 12.94 8.26 -8.55
CA GLU A 71 14.30 8.07 -9.02
C GLU A 71 14.84 6.67 -8.64
N GLU A 72 14.54 6.18 -7.42
CA GLU A 72 14.90 4.82 -7.00
C GLU A 72 14.27 3.77 -7.93
N ILE A 73 12.98 3.95 -8.29
CA ILE A 73 12.28 3.03 -9.19
C ILE A 73 12.89 3.08 -10.61
N GLN A 74 13.07 4.28 -11.15
CA GLN A 74 13.55 4.49 -12.52
C GLN A 74 14.99 4.06 -12.72
N SER A 75 15.88 4.37 -11.77
CA SER A 75 17.29 3.99 -11.85
C SER A 75 17.50 2.51 -11.66
N ASN A 76 16.66 1.87 -10.85
CA ASN A 76 16.70 0.43 -10.51
C ASN A 76 18.13 -0.07 -10.19
N TYR A 77 18.95 0.76 -9.57
CA TYR A 77 20.38 0.48 -9.35
C TYR A 77 20.65 -0.78 -8.50
N GLN A 78 19.65 -1.24 -7.75
CA GLN A 78 19.71 -2.48 -6.97
C GLN A 78 19.05 -3.68 -7.69
N GLY A 79 18.48 -3.48 -8.87
CA GLY A 79 17.79 -4.53 -9.61
C GLY A 79 16.53 -5.10 -8.96
N LYS A 80 15.87 -4.30 -8.09
CA LYS A 80 14.70 -4.75 -7.32
C LYS A 80 13.39 -4.66 -8.09
N PHE A 81 13.31 -3.78 -9.07
CA PHE A 81 12.10 -3.53 -9.82
C PHE A 81 12.10 -4.29 -11.14
N THR A 82 10.96 -4.86 -11.48
CA THR A 82 10.77 -5.48 -12.81
C THR A 82 10.69 -4.39 -13.88
N SER A 83 11.01 -4.74 -15.13
CA SER A 83 10.85 -3.79 -16.25
C SER A 83 9.40 -3.32 -16.37
N GLN A 84 8.44 -4.22 -16.15
CA GLN A 84 7.01 -3.89 -16.17
C GLN A 84 6.63 -2.86 -15.09
N THR A 85 7.23 -2.96 -13.88
CA THR A 85 7.01 -1.96 -12.82
C THR A 85 7.54 -0.59 -13.22
N ILE A 86 8.74 -0.54 -13.79
CA ILE A 86 9.36 0.72 -14.24
C ILE A 86 8.52 1.35 -15.34
N ASP A 87 8.18 0.58 -16.38
CA ASP A 87 7.38 1.06 -17.52
C ASP A 87 6.01 1.57 -17.07
N LEU A 88 5.37 0.87 -16.12
CA LEU A 88 4.09 1.30 -15.56
C LEU A 88 4.21 2.65 -14.82
N ILE A 89 5.20 2.79 -13.94
CA ILE A 89 5.39 4.02 -13.16
C ILE A 89 5.75 5.19 -14.09
N ASP A 90 6.53 4.97 -15.13
CA ASP A 90 6.82 5.98 -16.15
C ASP A 90 5.56 6.39 -16.93
N GLY A 91 4.74 5.41 -17.29
CA GLY A 91 3.45 5.66 -17.93
C GLY A 91 2.51 6.48 -17.03
N LEU A 92 2.38 6.08 -15.75
CA LEU A 92 1.55 6.79 -14.78
C LEU A 92 2.08 8.21 -14.51
N THR A 93 3.39 8.41 -14.50
CA THR A 93 4.00 9.73 -14.36
C THR A 93 3.58 10.66 -15.50
N LYS A 94 3.53 10.16 -16.74
CA LYS A 94 3.09 10.92 -17.92
C LYS A 94 1.60 11.23 -17.90
N VAL A 95 0.77 10.29 -17.42
CA VAL A 95 -0.69 10.41 -17.45
C VAL A 95 -1.23 11.22 -16.27
N LEU A 96 -0.75 10.95 -15.05
CA LEU A 96 -1.26 11.57 -13.83
C LEU A 96 -0.56 12.89 -13.49
N GLY A 97 0.67 13.08 -13.99
CA GLY A 97 1.52 14.17 -13.56
C GLY A 97 2.00 14.02 -12.11
N LYS A 98 2.86 14.93 -11.68
CA LYS A 98 3.46 14.95 -10.33
C LYS A 98 2.48 15.52 -9.29
N GLY A 99 1.49 14.73 -8.92
CA GLY A 99 0.46 15.07 -7.95
C GLY A 99 0.36 14.06 -6.78
N SER A 100 -0.63 14.25 -5.91
CA SER A 100 -0.81 13.45 -4.70
C SER A 100 -1.00 11.97 -4.98
N LEU A 101 -1.76 11.61 -6.02
CA LEU A 101 -1.99 10.21 -6.36
C LEU A 101 -0.69 9.53 -6.83
N LEU A 102 0.10 10.19 -7.68
CA LEU A 102 1.38 9.61 -8.10
C LEU A 102 2.37 9.51 -6.93
N ALA A 103 2.44 10.50 -6.03
CA ALA A 103 3.26 10.44 -4.82
C ALA A 103 2.90 9.22 -3.95
N TYR A 104 1.60 8.97 -3.79
CA TYR A 104 1.10 7.78 -3.11
C TYR A 104 1.54 6.48 -3.82
N LEU A 105 1.33 6.40 -5.13
CA LEU A 105 1.63 5.19 -5.90
C LEU A 105 3.13 4.85 -5.91
N VAL A 106 4.03 5.83 -6.07
CA VAL A 106 5.47 5.56 -6.02
C VAL A 106 5.90 5.11 -4.62
N SER A 107 5.36 5.72 -3.57
CA SER A 107 5.61 5.32 -2.18
C SER A 107 5.12 3.90 -1.89
N MET A 108 3.93 3.54 -2.35
CA MET A 108 3.38 2.19 -2.21
C MET A 108 4.17 1.17 -3.02
N THR A 109 4.63 1.51 -4.22
CA THR A 109 5.46 0.63 -5.05
C THR A 109 6.71 0.18 -4.32
N LEU A 110 7.44 1.09 -3.66
CA LEU A 110 8.63 0.75 -2.87
C LEU A 110 8.30 -0.27 -1.77
N ARG A 111 7.21 -0.06 -1.06
CA ARG A 111 6.75 -0.93 0.04
C ARG A 111 6.31 -2.31 -0.46
N ILE A 112 5.56 -2.34 -1.54
CA ILE A 112 5.04 -3.59 -2.12
C ILE A 112 6.19 -4.46 -2.64
N VAL A 113 7.22 -3.88 -3.25
CA VAL A 113 8.42 -4.62 -3.68
C VAL A 113 9.15 -5.23 -2.48
N GLU A 114 9.32 -4.49 -1.38
CA GLU A 114 9.94 -5.03 -0.17
C GLU A 114 9.04 -6.09 0.52
N ILE A 115 7.72 -5.93 0.49
CA ILE A 115 6.79 -6.96 0.98
C ILE A 115 6.92 -8.23 0.15
N HIS A 116 6.98 -8.12 -1.19
CA HIS A 116 7.20 -9.27 -2.05
C HIS A 116 8.52 -9.99 -1.73
N ARG A 117 9.60 -9.25 -1.47
CA ARG A 117 10.91 -9.81 -1.07
C ARG A 117 10.83 -10.63 0.22
N VAL A 118 10.14 -10.11 1.25
CA VAL A 118 10.09 -10.76 2.58
C VAL A 118 9.09 -11.90 2.66
N LEU A 119 8.13 -11.99 1.76
CA LEU A 119 7.19 -13.10 1.71
C LEU A 119 7.88 -14.40 1.31
N LYS A 120 7.53 -15.50 1.94
CA LYS A 120 7.90 -16.86 1.50
C LYS A 120 7.26 -17.16 0.15
N SER A 121 7.79 -18.13 -0.57
CA SER A 121 7.21 -18.62 -1.83
C SER A 121 5.74 -19.06 -1.68
N THR A 122 5.35 -19.58 -0.53
CA THR A 122 3.97 -19.95 -0.17
C THR A 122 3.19 -18.81 0.46
N GLY A 123 3.78 -17.62 0.54
CA GLY A 123 3.22 -16.49 1.29
C GLY A 123 2.07 -15.80 0.56
N SER A 124 1.21 -15.17 1.36
CA SER A 124 0.02 -14.44 0.92
C SER A 124 0.13 -12.96 1.25
N PHE A 125 -0.37 -12.13 0.34
CA PHE A 125 -0.41 -10.68 0.51
C PHE A 125 -1.84 -10.14 0.38
N TYR A 126 -2.23 -9.30 1.31
CA TYR A 126 -3.51 -8.61 1.32
C TYR A 126 -3.28 -7.11 1.42
N LEU A 127 -3.83 -6.37 0.48
CA LEU A 127 -3.80 -4.90 0.46
C LEU A 127 -5.22 -4.36 0.59
N HIS A 128 -5.51 -3.69 1.71
CA HIS A 128 -6.73 -2.93 1.89
C HIS A 128 -6.57 -1.54 1.28
N CYS A 129 -7.49 -1.12 0.45
CA CYS A 129 -7.49 0.18 -0.19
C CYS A 129 -8.91 0.65 -0.54
N ASP A 130 -9.06 1.97 -0.67
CA ASP A 130 -10.31 2.56 -1.11
C ASP A 130 -10.45 2.52 -2.65
N PRO A 131 -11.67 2.71 -3.20
CA PRO A 131 -11.87 2.73 -4.64
C PRO A 131 -11.14 3.85 -5.41
N THR A 132 -10.59 4.85 -4.72
CA THR A 132 -9.86 5.95 -5.36
C THR A 132 -8.52 5.48 -5.94
N ALA A 133 -7.84 4.59 -5.22
CA ALA A 133 -6.52 4.11 -5.58
C ALA A 133 -6.49 2.63 -5.99
N SER A 134 -7.54 1.83 -5.68
CA SER A 134 -7.53 0.38 -5.86
C SER A 134 -7.19 -0.07 -7.28
N HIS A 135 -7.73 0.60 -8.30
CA HIS A 135 -7.47 0.25 -9.70
C HIS A 135 -5.99 0.45 -10.10
N TYR A 136 -5.36 1.52 -9.63
CA TYR A 136 -3.94 1.77 -9.86
C TYR A 136 -3.05 0.80 -9.09
N LEU A 137 -3.39 0.55 -7.81
CA LEU A 137 -2.67 -0.39 -6.97
C LEU A 137 -2.78 -1.82 -7.50
N LYS A 138 -3.93 -2.21 -8.06
CA LYS A 138 -4.11 -3.51 -8.73
C LYS A 138 -3.09 -3.70 -9.85
N ILE A 139 -2.92 -2.70 -10.73
CA ILE A 139 -1.95 -2.78 -11.83
C ILE A 139 -0.51 -2.80 -11.30
N VAL A 140 -0.19 -1.99 -10.27
CA VAL A 140 1.13 -2.03 -9.62
C VAL A 140 1.42 -3.43 -9.07
N LEU A 141 0.46 -4.03 -8.37
CA LEU A 141 0.59 -5.39 -7.83
C LEU A 141 0.81 -6.43 -8.94
N ASP A 142 0.10 -6.31 -10.06
CA ASP A 142 0.29 -7.21 -11.20
C ASP A 142 1.72 -7.15 -11.74
N THR A 143 2.31 -5.95 -11.84
CA THR A 143 3.69 -5.81 -12.31
C THR A 143 4.73 -6.33 -11.32
N ILE A 144 4.41 -6.45 -10.05
CA ILE A 144 5.33 -6.95 -9.02
C ILE A 144 5.12 -8.44 -8.78
N PHE A 145 3.90 -8.89 -8.60
CA PHE A 145 3.60 -10.29 -8.27
C PHE A 145 3.51 -11.16 -9.52
N CYS A 146 2.63 -10.82 -10.48
CA CYS A 146 2.37 -11.68 -11.63
C CYS A 146 3.56 -11.78 -12.58
N SER A 147 4.38 -10.74 -12.70
CA SER A 147 5.62 -10.81 -13.47
C SER A 147 6.70 -11.72 -12.86
N GLN A 148 6.55 -12.08 -11.58
CA GLN A 148 7.48 -12.91 -10.82
C GLN A 148 6.87 -14.25 -10.37
N LYS A 149 5.96 -14.82 -11.16
CA LYS A 149 5.27 -16.11 -10.93
C LYS A 149 4.23 -16.08 -9.80
N GLY A 150 3.90 -14.93 -9.25
CA GLY A 150 2.77 -14.77 -8.34
C GLY A 150 1.45 -14.64 -9.09
N GLU A 151 0.35 -14.64 -8.36
CA GLU A 151 -0.97 -14.57 -8.95
C GLU A 151 -1.93 -13.72 -8.13
N PHE A 152 -2.78 -12.99 -8.85
CA PHE A 152 -3.97 -12.37 -8.28
C PHE A 152 -5.00 -13.44 -7.96
N GLN A 153 -5.34 -13.57 -6.68
CA GLN A 153 -6.27 -14.60 -6.21
C GLN A 153 -7.70 -14.09 -6.17
N ASN A 154 -7.92 -12.92 -5.58
CA ASN A 154 -9.27 -12.40 -5.42
C ASN A 154 -9.29 -10.90 -5.10
N GLU A 155 -10.43 -10.28 -5.41
CA GLU A 155 -10.85 -8.99 -4.90
C GLU A 155 -11.99 -9.19 -3.89
N ILE A 156 -11.74 -8.81 -2.65
CA ILE A 156 -12.72 -8.91 -1.57
C ILE A 156 -13.33 -7.53 -1.39
N ILE A 157 -14.66 -7.45 -1.49
CA ILE A 157 -15.39 -6.23 -1.25
C ILE A 157 -15.78 -6.14 0.22
N TRP A 158 -15.18 -5.18 0.91
CA TRP A 158 -15.53 -4.87 2.29
C TRP A 158 -16.68 -3.84 2.30
N HIS A 159 -17.91 -4.33 2.33
CA HIS A 159 -19.08 -3.48 2.37
C HIS A 159 -19.39 -3.05 3.80
N TYR A 160 -19.69 -1.76 3.98
CA TYR A 160 -20.13 -1.20 5.26
C TYR A 160 -21.38 -0.34 5.12
N SER A 161 -22.23 -0.38 6.16
CA SER A 161 -23.41 0.48 6.26
C SER A 161 -23.02 1.78 6.96
N GLY A 162 -23.49 2.91 6.44
CA GLY A 162 -23.27 4.22 7.06
C GLY A 162 -24.50 5.11 6.97
N TRP A 163 -24.59 6.11 7.83
CA TRP A 163 -25.63 7.13 7.77
C TRP A 163 -25.50 7.92 6.47
N ASN A 164 -26.61 8.03 5.73
CA ASN A 164 -26.65 8.69 4.43
C ASN A 164 -26.76 10.19 4.57
N ALA A 165 -25.74 10.93 4.19
CA ALA A 165 -26.00 12.19 3.54
C ALA A 165 -26.62 11.86 2.16
N ARG A 166 -27.79 12.40 1.84
CA ARG A 166 -28.38 12.29 0.51
C ARG A 166 -27.44 13.01 -0.47
N LEU A 167 -26.69 12.23 -1.24
CA LEU A 167 -25.89 12.77 -2.33
C LEU A 167 -26.85 13.11 -3.48
N LYS A 168 -26.78 14.34 -4.01
CA LYS A 168 -27.68 14.79 -5.08
C LYS A 168 -27.27 14.21 -6.45
N ASP A 169 -25.96 14.04 -6.66
CA ASP A 169 -25.40 13.82 -8.00
C ASP A 169 -24.51 12.57 -8.11
N SER A 170 -24.49 11.70 -7.10
CA SER A 170 -23.68 10.49 -7.09
C SER A 170 -24.24 9.40 -6.18
N PHE A 171 -23.79 8.17 -6.39
CA PHE A 171 -24.07 7.08 -5.45
C PHE A 171 -23.14 7.12 -4.25
N SER A 172 -23.63 6.65 -3.08
CA SER A 172 -22.82 6.54 -1.88
C SER A 172 -21.69 5.53 -2.07
N LYS A 173 -20.46 5.92 -1.74
CA LYS A 173 -19.32 5.00 -1.62
C LYS A 173 -19.46 4.24 -0.31
N ARG A 174 -19.63 2.93 -0.35
CA ARG A 174 -19.93 2.09 0.82
C ARG A 174 -19.14 0.80 0.83
N HIS A 175 -17.99 0.81 0.23
CA HIS A 175 -17.10 -0.33 0.28
C HIS A 175 -15.65 0.12 0.13
N ASP A 176 -14.79 -0.67 0.69
CA ASP A 176 -13.37 -0.70 0.39
C ASP A 176 -13.04 -2.02 -0.30
N VAL A 177 -11.85 -2.11 -0.82
CA VAL A 177 -11.36 -3.24 -1.58
C VAL A 177 -10.18 -3.86 -0.86
N ILE A 178 -10.15 -5.20 -0.76
CA ILE A 178 -8.97 -5.92 -0.31
C ILE A 178 -8.48 -6.78 -1.47
N LEU A 179 -7.32 -6.46 -2.00
CA LEU A 179 -6.67 -7.21 -3.08
C LEU A 179 -5.84 -8.33 -2.50
N PHE A 180 -6.10 -9.56 -2.92
CA PHE A 180 -5.41 -10.76 -2.44
C PHE A 180 -4.51 -11.33 -3.53
N TYR A 181 -3.23 -11.54 -3.19
CA TYR A 181 -2.20 -12.13 -4.05
C TYR A 181 -1.48 -13.27 -3.34
N SER A 182 -1.09 -14.30 -4.09
CA SER A 182 -0.08 -15.27 -3.70
C SER A 182 1.29 -14.86 -4.28
N ARG A 183 2.36 -15.12 -3.52
CA ARG A 183 3.70 -14.81 -4.01
C ARG A 183 4.15 -15.69 -5.17
N ILE A 184 3.84 -16.99 -5.10
CA ILE A 184 4.03 -17.91 -6.22
C ILE A 184 2.71 -18.64 -6.45
N PHE A 185 2.35 -18.80 -7.70
CA PHE A 185 1.22 -19.64 -8.08
C PHE A 185 1.56 -21.09 -7.82
N ASN A 186 0.99 -21.65 -6.74
CA ASN A 186 0.98 -23.08 -6.53
C ASN A 186 -0.31 -23.62 -7.13
N CYS A 187 -0.23 -24.21 -8.32
CA CYS A 187 -1.33 -25.00 -8.86
C CYS A 187 -1.49 -26.24 -7.96
N HIS A 188 -2.14 -26.07 -6.81
CA HIS A 188 -2.70 -27.22 -6.13
C HIS A 188 -3.92 -27.63 -6.94
N THR A 189 -3.74 -28.65 -7.75
CA THR A 189 -4.86 -29.43 -8.28
C THR A 189 -5.75 -29.81 -7.09
N VAL A 190 -6.95 -29.24 -7.07
CA VAL A 190 -8.05 -29.65 -6.20
C VAL A 190 -8.48 -31.06 -6.63
#